data_7c020b867b7a2d8ae2852aecafd78875
#
_entry.id   7c020b867b7a2d8ae2852aecafd78875
#
_cell.length_a   1.000
_cell.length_b   1.000
_cell.length_c   1.000
_cell.angle_alpha   90.00
_cell.angle_beta   90.00
_cell.angle_gamma   90.00
#
_symmetry.space_group_name_H-M   'P 1'
#
loop_
_entity.id
_entity.type
_entity.pdbx_description
1 polymer ?
#
loop_
_entity_poly.entity_id
_entity_poly.type
_entity_poly.pdbx_seq_one_letter_code
_entity_poly.pdbx_strand_id
1 'polypeptide(L)'
;MRIRTAVPLALAATTALAGSLLLATPASAAKHQGGVHLGKIQYDSPGKDTRSNTSLKAEWVEIHNNTKAKVQLKGYKLKDNTGYTYTFPAYSIGAGKTVRVHTGKAKNSSGHVYWNRGSYVWNNTGDKARLIKPSGKLLDSCSWTKASKGTKNCH
;
A
#
# COMPACT_ATOMS: atom_id res chain seq x y z
N MET A 1 45.50 39.09 70.50
CA MET A 1 45.16 39.55 69.12
C MET A 1 45.04 38.33 68.27
N ARG A 2 43.82 37.86 67.97
CA ARG A 2 43.58 36.61 67.17
C ARG A 2 43.00 36.99 65.85
N ILE A 3 43.72 36.68 64.81
CA ILE A 3 43.31 36.90 63.43
C ILE A 3 42.53 35.66 62.96
N ARG A 4 41.30 35.82 62.57
CA ARG A 4 40.47 34.77 61.98
C ARG A 4 40.54 34.87 60.45
N THR A 5 41.14 33.89 59.83
CA THR A 5 41.11 33.72 58.38
C THR A 5 39.80 33.12 57.94
N ALA A 6 39.08 33.81 57.06
CA ALA A 6 37.85 33.29 56.41
C ALA A 6 38.23 32.49 55.16
N VAL A 7 37.69 31.29 55.04
CA VAL A 7 37.78 30.41 53.87
C VAL A 7 36.60 30.70 52.95
N PRO A 8 36.75 30.97 51.65
CA PRO A 8 35.63 31.11 50.73
C PRO A 8 35.11 29.72 50.31
N LEU A 9 33.80 29.56 50.48
CA LEU A 9 33.04 28.39 50.01
C LEU A 9 32.85 28.50 48.51
N ALA A 10 33.45 27.59 47.73
CA ALA A 10 33.22 27.49 46.31
C ALA A 10 31.90 26.74 46.03
N LEU A 11 30.95 27.44 45.41
CA LEU A 11 29.69 26.86 44.98
C LEU A 11 29.88 26.18 43.59
N ALA A 12 29.88 24.86 43.58
CA ALA A 12 29.92 24.10 42.32
C ALA A 12 28.51 24.04 41.76
N ALA A 13 28.27 24.71 40.62
CA ALA A 13 27.04 24.61 39.85
C ALA A 13 27.06 23.36 38.98
N THR A 14 26.29 22.37 39.30
CA THR A 14 26.04 21.18 38.48
C THR A 14 24.97 21.50 37.45
N THR A 15 25.35 21.68 36.21
CA THR A 15 24.41 21.76 35.08
C THR A 15 23.91 20.37 34.72
N ALA A 16 22.66 20.06 35.05
CA ALA A 16 21.98 18.87 34.61
C ALA A 16 21.56 19.03 33.13
N LEU A 17 22.23 18.31 32.21
CA LEU A 17 21.73 18.14 30.85
C LEU A 17 20.48 17.23 30.89
N ALA A 18 19.29 17.81 30.75
CA ALA A 18 18.08 17.07 30.50
C ALA A 18 18.09 16.56 29.05
N GLY A 19 18.54 15.32 28.86
CA GLY A 19 18.42 14.63 27.59
C GLY A 19 16.96 14.31 27.30
N SER A 20 16.32 15.01 26.35
CA SER A 20 14.97 14.67 25.86
C SER A 20 15.07 13.37 25.08
N LEU A 21 14.65 12.24 25.67
CA LEU A 21 14.39 11.02 24.93
C LEU A 21 13.16 11.26 24.03
N LEU A 22 13.39 11.44 22.75
CA LEU A 22 12.35 11.35 21.73
C LEU A 22 11.90 9.90 21.67
N LEU A 23 10.80 9.58 22.38
CA LEU A 23 10.09 8.32 22.21
C LEU A 23 9.52 8.32 20.78
N ALA A 24 10.22 7.61 19.86
CA ALA A 24 9.67 7.31 18.56
C ALA A 24 8.40 6.48 18.79
N THR A 25 7.24 7.07 18.52
CA THR A 25 5.98 6.31 18.49
C THR A 25 6.12 5.24 17.42
N PRO A 26 5.88 3.94 17.73
CA PRO A 26 5.88 2.92 16.70
C PRO A 26 4.86 3.31 15.64
N ALA A 27 5.29 3.39 14.38
CA ALA A 27 4.37 3.55 13.26
C ALA A 27 3.36 2.42 13.36
N SER A 28 2.09 2.78 13.65
CA SER A 28 1.01 1.81 13.71
C SER A 28 0.94 1.12 12.35
N ALA A 29 1.34 -0.16 12.28
CA ALA A 29 1.14 -0.95 11.09
C ALA A 29 -0.36 -0.87 10.73
N ALA A 30 -0.68 -0.45 9.50
CA ALA A 30 -2.07 -0.38 9.05
C ALA A 30 -2.73 -1.73 9.35
N LYS A 31 -3.84 -1.69 10.11
CA LYS A 31 -4.53 -2.91 10.51
C LYS A 31 -4.95 -3.69 9.29
N HIS A 32 -4.43 -4.88 9.12
CA HIS A 32 -4.73 -5.73 7.96
C HIS A 32 -6.25 -5.97 7.87
N GLN A 33 -6.86 -5.58 6.78
CA GLN A 33 -8.31 -5.69 6.59
C GLN A 33 -8.73 -7.16 6.49
N GLY A 34 -9.85 -7.52 7.15
CA GLY A 34 -10.43 -8.85 7.04
C GLY A 34 -11.15 -9.06 5.70
N GLY A 35 -11.32 -10.31 5.29
CA GLY A 35 -12.04 -10.66 4.06
C GLY A 35 -11.19 -10.53 2.80
N VAL A 36 -11.86 -10.30 1.67
CA VAL A 36 -11.19 -10.01 0.39
C VAL A 36 -11.05 -8.50 0.25
N HIS A 37 -9.82 -8.03 0.03
CA HIS A 37 -9.50 -6.60 0.00
C HIS A 37 -8.34 -6.29 -0.94
N LEU A 38 -8.09 -5.00 -1.18
CA LEU A 38 -6.95 -4.50 -1.93
C LEU A 38 -5.68 -4.63 -1.08
N GLY A 39 -4.63 -5.18 -1.65
CA GLY A 39 -3.31 -5.24 -1.05
C GLY A 39 -2.40 -4.11 -1.54
N LYS A 40 -1.20 -4.46 -1.98
CA LYS A 40 -0.26 -3.51 -2.57
C LYS A 40 -0.68 -3.16 -4.00
N ILE A 41 -0.45 -1.90 -4.37
CA ILE A 41 -0.63 -1.40 -5.74
C ILE A 41 0.71 -0.90 -6.25
N GLN A 42 1.11 -1.35 -7.44
CA GLN A 42 2.19 -0.80 -8.25
C GLN A 42 1.51 -0.02 -9.38
N TYR A 43 1.29 1.27 -9.17
CA TYR A 43 0.58 2.12 -10.13
C TYR A 43 1.51 2.81 -11.12
N ASP A 44 2.80 2.86 -10.81
CA ASP A 44 3.84 3.39 -11.69
C ASP A 44 4.83 2.27 -12.00
N SER A 45 4.92 1.89 -13.27
CA SER A 45 5.84 0.85 -13.71
C SER A 45 7.29 1.23 -13.41
N PRO A 46 8.13 0.32 -12.87
CA PRO A 46 9.52 0.64 -12.64
C PRO A 46 10.25 1.06 -13.94
N GLY A 47 10.97 2.16 -13.87
CA GLY A 47 11.73 2.70 -14.99
C GLY A 47 10.92 3.68 -15.84
N LYS A 48 11.25 3.77 -17.15
CA LYS A 48 10.61 4.69 -18.06
C LYS A 48 9.29 4.10 -18.60
N ASP A 49 8.24 4.90 -18.65
CA ASP A 49 6.94 4.54 -19.23
C ASP A 49 7.02 4.41 -20.76
N THR A 50 7.35 3.21 -21.22
CA THR A 50 7.55 2.91 -22.65
C THR A 50 6.28 2.43 -23.35
N ARG A 51 5.21 2.16 -22.63
CA ARG A 51 3.98 1.47 -23.11
C ARG A 51 4.26 0.09 -23.74
N SER A 52 5.46 -0.47 -23.60
CA SER A 52 5.71 -1.85 -23.96
C SER A 52 4.86 -2.78 -23.09
N ASN A 53 4.53 -3.97 -23.61
CA ASN A 53 3.75 -4.92 -22.83
C ASN A 53 4.47 -5.35 -21.53
N THR A 54 5.80 -5.35 -21.51
CA THR A 54 6.61 -5.59 -20.30
C THR A 54 6.37 -4.49 -19.27
N SER A 55 6.41 -3.22 -19.68
CA SER A 55 6.13 -2.08 -18.79
C SER A 55 4.67 -2.11 -18.30
N LEU A 56 3.69 -2.36 -19.18
CA LEU A 56 2.28 -2.48 -18.82
C LEU A 56 2.02 -3.64 -17.83
N LYS A 57 2.73 -4.75 -17.93
CA LYS A 57 2.63 -5.86 -16.94
C LYS A 57 3.26 -5.53 -15.61
N ALA A 58 4.17 -4.56 -15.56
CA ALA A 58 4.78 -4.11 -14.31
C ALA A 58 3.85 -3.18 -13.50
N GLU A 59 2.75 -2.70 -14.09
CA GLU A 59 1.65 -2.01 -13.41
C GLU A 59 0.60 -3.04 -12.98
N TRP A 60 0.27 -3.09 -11.67
CA TRP A 60 -0.63 -4.10 -11.12
C TRP A 60 -1.27 -3.68 -9.80
N VAL A 61 -2.38 -4.34 -9.46
CA VAL A 61 -3.09 -4.24 -8.18
C VAL A 61 -3.21 -5.63 -7.55
N GLU A 62 -2.86 -5.77 -6.29
CA GLU A 62 -3.08 -6.99 -5.51
C GLU A 62 -4.49 -7.03 -4.91
N ILE A 63 -5.13 -8.20 -5.03
CA ILE A 63 -6.32 -8.57 -4.29
C ILE A 63 -5.92 -9.70 -3.34
N HIS A 64 -6.10 -9.50 -2.05
CA HIS A 64 -5.78 -10.47 -1.01
C HIS A 64 -7.04 -11.09 -0.43
N ASN A 65 -6.99 -12.40 -0.17
CA ASN A 65 -8.05 -13.13 0.53
C ASN A 65 -7.59 -13.47 1.95
N ASN A 66 -7.94 -12.64 2.91
CA ASN A 66 -7.62 -12.85 4.33
C ASN A 66 -8.65 -13.72 5.06
N THR A 67 -9.40 -14.55 4.34
CA THR A 67 -10.31 -15.53 4.94
C THR A 67 -9.62 -16.90 5.07
N LYS A 68 -10.24 -17.78 5.86
CA LYS A 68 -9.80 -19.18 6.01
C LYS A 68 -10.31 -20.09 4.88
N ALA A 69 -11.05 -19.58 3.91
CA ALA A 69 -11.65 -20.31 2.80
C ALA A 69 -11.22 -19.77 1.44
N LYS A 70 -11.28 -20.63 0.43
CA LYS A 70 -11.15 -20.23 -0.97
C LYS A 70 -12.34 -19.34 -1.36
N VAL A 71 -12.09 -18.21 -2.04
CA VAL A 71 -13.11 -17.27 -2.51
C VAL A 71 -13.13 -17.21 -4.03
N GLN A 72 -14.31 -17.37 -4.64
CA GLN A 72 -14.54 -17.19 -6.07
C GLN A 72 -14.74 -15.70 -6.38
N LEU A 73 -13.95 -15.17 -7.32
CA LEU A 73 -14.02 -13.76 -7.73
C LEU A 73 -14.88 -13.49 -8.98
N LYS A 74 -15.50 -14.51 -9.58
CA LYS A 74 -16.33 -14.30 -10.79
C LYS A 74 -17.32 -13.13 -10.59
N GLY A 75 -17.26 -12.16 -11.51
CA GLY A 75 -18.13 -10.98 -11.48
C GLY A 75 -17.71 -9.87 -10.52
N TYR A 76 -16.67 -10.05 -9.71
CA TYR A 76 -16.07 -8.93 -8.99
C TYR A 76 -15.46 -7.96 -9.99
N LYS A 77 -15.44 -6.67 -9.64
CA LYS A 77 -14.91 -5.61 -10.49
C LYS A 77 -13.81 -4.86 -9.78
N LEU A 78 -12.71 -4.63 -10.49
CA LEU A 78 -11.68 -3.69 -10.10
C LEU A 78 -11.82 -2.45 -11.00
N LYS A 79 -12.03 -1.27 -10.39
CA LYS A 79 -12.24 -0.01 -11.12
C LYS A 79 -11.24 1.04 -10.70
N ASP A 80 -10.78 1.82 -11.66
CA ASP A 80 -10.05 3.07 -11.43
C ASP A 80 -11.00 4.25 -11.17
N ASN A 81 -10.47 5.47 -11.09
CA ASN A 81 -11.25 6.68 -10.89
C ASN A 81 -11.84 7.25 -12.19
N THR A 82 -11.34 6.86 -13.35
CA THR A 82 -11.76 7.38 -14.67
C THR A 82 -12.81 6.52 -15.37
N GLY A 83 -13.07 5.31 -14.86
CA GLY A 83 -14.12 4.42 -15.37
C GLY A 83 -13.62 3.13 -15.98
N TYR A 84 -12.30 2.91 -16.10
CA TYR A 84 -11.78 1.60 -16.50
C TYR A 84 -12.21 0.54 -15.50
N THR A 85 -12.69 -0.59 -16.04
CA THR A 85 -13.23 -1.68 -15.23
C THR A 85 -12.67 -3.02 -15.68
N TYR A 86 -12.00 -3.74 -14.78
CA TYR A 86 -11.68 -5.15 -14.94
C TYR A 86 -12.76 -5.97 -14.25
N THR A 87 -13.39 -6.87 -14.97
CA THR A 87 -14.33 -7.83 -14.40
C THR A 87 -13.67 -9.20 -14.33
N PHE A 88 -13.58 -9.75 -13.13
CA PHE A 88 -12.98 -11.06 -12.93
C PHE A 88 -13.78 -12.15 -13.65
N PRO A 89 -13.12 -12.97 -14.49
CA PRO A 89 -13.70 -14.22 -14.96
C PRO A 89 -13.85 -15.21 -13.80
N ALA A 90 -14.21 -16.45 -14.08
CA ALA A 90 -14.16 -17.52 -13.08
C ALA A 90 -12.71 -17.71 -12.61
N TYR A 91 -12.38 -17.13 -11.45
CA TYR A 91 -11.08 -17.17 -10.81
C TYR A 91 -11.23 -17.28 -9.30
N SER A 92 -10.50 -18.18 -8.67
CA SER A 92 -10.57 -18.38 -7.21
C SER A 92 -9.25 -18.02 -6.54
N ILE A 93 -9.33 -17.31 -5.43
CA ILE A 93 -8.17 -17.05 -4.55
C ILE A 93 -8.26 -18.00 -3.35
N GLY A 94 -7.23 -18.79 -3.10
CA GLY A 94 -7.11 -19.64 -1.92
C GLY A 94 -7.08 -18.84 -0.62
N ALA A 95 -7.31 -19.51 0.51
CA ALA A 95 -7.19 -18.92 1.84
C ALA A 95 -5.80 -18.33 2.05
N GLY A 96 -5.70 -17.10 2.54
CA GLY A 96 -4.44 -16.38 2.77
C GLY A 96 -3.63 -16.08 1.51
N LYS A 97 -4.17 -16.25 0.30
CA LYS A 97 -3.47 -16.03 -0.97
C LYS A 97 -3.80 -14.67 -1.58
N THR A 98 -2.95 -14.27 -2.52
CA THR A 98 -3.06 -13.00 -3.26
C THR A 98 -3.12 -13.29 -4.75
N VAL A 99 -3.85 -12.47 -5.50
CA VAL A 99 -3.79 -12.40 -6.96
C VAL A 99 -3.42 -10.99 -7.39
N ARG A 100 -2.54 -10.86 -8.39
CA ARG A 100 -2.22 -9.60 -9.04
C ARG A 100 -3.03 -9.44 -10.32
N VAL A 101 -3.69 -8.30 -10.46
CA VAL A 101 -4.33 -7.86 -11.70
C VAL A 101 -3.37 -6.95 -12.43
N HIS A 102 -2.73 -7.46 -13.49
CA HIS A 102 -1.78 -6.70 -14.30
C HIS A 102 -2.49 -5.94 -15.41
N THR A 103 -2.02 -4.74 -15.73
CA THR A 103 -2.58 -3.92 -16.82
C THR A 103 -2.31 -4.53 -18.18
N GLY A 104 -1.09 -5.03 -18.42
CA GLY A 104 -0.66 -5.59 -19.72
C GLY A 104 -1.33 -6.91 -20.12
N LYS A 105 -0.80 -7.53 -21.16
CA LYS A 105 -1.37 -8.71 -21.82
C LYS A 105 -0.60 -9.99 -21.50
N ALA A 106 -1.29 -11.01 -21.02
CA ALA A 106 -0.82 -12.40 -20.93
C ALA A 106 -1.99 -13.35 -20.64
N LYS A 107 -1.72 -14.66 -20.59
CA LYS A 107 -2.67 -15.66 -20.10
C LYS A 107 -2.73 -15.62 -18.58
N ASN A 108 -3.94 -15.74 -18.04
CA ASN A 108 -4.14 -15.86 -16.59
C ASN A 108 -3.48 -17.14 -16.06
N SER A 109 -2.92 -17.04 -14.87
CA SER A 109 -2.27 -18.14 -14.16
C SER A 109 -2.53 -18.06 -12.65
N SER A 110 -2.02 -19.00 -11.88
CA SER A 110 -2.10 -18.95 -10.42
C SER A 110 -1.42 -17.69 -9.89
N GLY A 111 -2.15 -16.86 -9.16
CA GLY A 111 -1.66 -15.60 -8.59
C GLY A 111 -1.57 -14.42 -9.57
N HIS A 112 -1.85 -14.60 -10.86
CA HIS A 112 -1.73 -13.55 -11.87
C HIS A 112 -2.89 -13.57 -12.85
N VAL A 113 -3.56 -12.43 -13.00
CA VAL A 113 -4.58 -12.20 -14.03
C VAL A 113 -4.25 -10.92 -14.79
N TYR A 114 -4.72 -10.81 -16.02
CA TYR A 114 -4.33 -9.75 -16.92
C TYR A 114 -5.56 -9.02 -17.48
N TRP A 115 -5.51 -7.69 -17.40
CA TRP A 115 -6.54 -6.81 -17.93
C TRP A 115 -6.50 -6.74 -19.46
N ASN A 116 -5.36 -7.15 -20.04
CA ASN A 116 -5.12 -7.15 -21.48
C ASN A 116 -5.21 -5.76 -22.15
N ARG A 117 -4.78 -4.72 -21.44
CA ARG A 117 -4.74 -3.35 -21.94
C ARG A 117 -3.50 -3.10 -22.80
N GLY A 118 -3.61 -2.13 -23.72
CA GLY A 118 -2.48 -1.58 -24.49
C GLY A 118 -2.02 -0.21 -24.00
N SER A 119 -2.54 0.26 -22.87
CA SER A 119 -2.19 1.53 -22.22
C SER A 119 -2.29 1.38 -20.70
N TYR A 120 -1.58 2.22 -19.96
CA TYR A 120 -1.68 2.29 -18.50
C TYR A 120 -3.11 2.61 -18.08
N VAL A 121 -3.48 2.08 -16.93
CA VAL A 121 -4.79 2.30 -16.29
C VAL A 121 -4.63 3.26 -15.12
N TRP A 122 -3.60 3.04 -14.29
CA TRP A 122 -3.44 3.74 -13.03
C TRP A 122 -2.64 5.04 -13.21
N ASN A 123 -3.18 6.16 -12.70
CA ASN A 123 -2.55 7.46 -12.86
C ASN A 123 -1.43 7.67 -11.82
N ASN A 124 -0.22 8.00 -12.29
CA ASN A 124 0.97 8.20 -11.45
C ASN A 124 0.87 9.43 -10.53
N THR A 125 0.03 10.39 -10.86
CA THR A 125 -0.15 11.64 -10.07
C THR A 125 -1.27 11.55 -9.04
N GLY A 126 -2.09 10.49 -9.10
CA GLY A 126 -3.16 10.22 -8.16
C GLY A 126 -4.33 9.49 -8.80
N ASP A 127 -4.82 8.46 -8.10
CA ASP A 127 -5.94 7.65 -8.54
C ASP A 127 -6.60 6.95 -7.33
N LYS A 128 -7.63 6.17 -7.61
CA LYS A 128 -8.34 5.34 -6.64
C LYS A 128 -8.73 4.00 -7.24
N ALA A 129 -8.19 2.93 -6.69
CA ALA A 129 -8.66 1.58 -6.95
C ALA A 129 -9.88 1.27 -6.09
N ARG A 130 -10.91 0.64 -6.69
CA ARG A 130 -12.13 0.18 -6.01
C ARG A 130 -12.36 -1.28 -6.33
N LEU A 131 -12.53 -2.10 -5.31
CA LEU A 131 -12.95 -3.48 -5.43
C LEU A 131 -14.46 -3.57 -5.13
N ILE A 132 -15.22 -4.08 -6.09
CA ILE A 132 -16.68 -4.08 -6.08
C ILE A 132 -17.19 -5.51 -6.23
N LYS A 133 -18.14 -5.92 -5.40
CA LYS A 133 -18.80 -7.23 -5.49
C LYS A 133 -19.69 -7.34 -6.74
N PRO A 134 -20.05 -8.55 -7.17
CA PRO A 134 -21.04 -8.73 -8.25
C PRO A 134 -22.39 -8.02 -7.99
N SER A 135 -22.77 -7.88 -6.72
CA SER A 135 -23.99 -7.14 -6.30
C SER A 135 -23.89 -5.62 -6.51
N GLY A 136 -22.73 -5.09 -6.92
CA GLY A 136 -22.48 -3.64 -7.02
C GLY A 136 -22.01 -3.01 -5.70
N LYS A 137 -21.98 -3.74 -4.58
CA LYS A 137 -21.52 -3.22 -3.29
C LYS A 137 -20.01 -2.98 -3.33
N LEU A 138 -19.58 -1.76 -2.95
CA LEU A 138 -18.17 -1.45 -2.73
C LEU A 138 -17.66 -2.32 -1.57
N LEU A 139 -16.61 -3.08 -1.83
CA LEU A 139 -15.98 -3.95 -0.83
C LEU A 139 -14.79 -3.24 -0.19
N ASP A 140 -13.96 -2.59 -1.02
CA ASP A 140 -12.77 -1.91 -0.57
C ASP A 140 -12.34 -0.82 -1.56
N SER A 141 -11.59 0.19 -1.07
CA SER A 141 -11.00 1.22 -1.93
C SER A 141 -9.68 1.72 -1.38
N CYS A 142 -8.77 2.07 -2.28
CA CYS A 142 -7.43 2.55 -1.95
C CYS A 142 -7.06 3.70 -2.87
N SER A 143 -6.62 4.82 -2.29
CA SER A 143 -6.23 6.01 -3.04
C SER A 143 -4.77 6.33 -2.83
N TRP A 144 -4.16 6.95 -3.82
CA TRP A 144 -2.80 7.48 -3.74
C TRP A 144 -2.73 8.86 -4.39
N THR A 145 -1.62 9.53 -4.15
CA THR A 145 -1.24 10.80 -4.74
C THR A 145 0.18 10.71 -5.28
N LYS A 146 0.66 11.73 -5.98
CA LYS A 146 2.04 11.81 -6.46
C LYS A 146 3.09 11.54 -5.36
N ALA A 147 2.78 11.88 -4.10
CA ALA A 147 3.68 11.66 -2.96
C ALA A 147 3.92 10.17 -2.64
N SER A 148 3.10 9.26 -3.13
CA SER A 148 3.20 7.81 -2.85
C SER A 148 4.30 7.07 -3.63
N LYS A 149 5.05 7.77 -4.50
CA LYS A 149 6.28 7.28 -5.18
C LYS A 149 6.12 5.95 -5.93
N GLY A 150 5.08 5.80 -6.74
CA GLY A 150 4.88 4.67 -7.66
C GLY A 150 4.23 3.44 -7.03
N THR A 151 4.19 3.33 -5.69
CA THR A 151 3.53 2.22 -4.99
C THR A 151 2.63 2.70 -3.86
N LYS A 152 1.62 1.92 -3.51
CA LYS A 152 0.74 2.15 -2.38
C LYS A 152 0.44 0.83 -1.66
N ASN A 153 0.69 0.77 -0.36
CA ASN A 153 0.13 -0.27 0.51
C ASN A 153 -1.24 0.20 0.97
N CYS A 154 -2.27 -0.63 0.78
CA CYS A 154 -3.66 -0.27 1.09
C CYS A 154 -4.04 -0.68 2.52
N HIS A 155 -3.54 -1.82 2.99
CA HIS A 155 -3.78 -2.35 4.34
C HIS A 155 -2.57 -3.13 4.85
#